data_a551f83df7879549f58bd7c7955ba5d2
#
_entry.id   a551f83df7879549f58bd7c7955ba5d2
#
_cell.length_a   1.000
_cell.length_b   1.000
_cell.length_c   1.000
_cell.angle_alpha   90.00
_cell.angle_beta   90.00
_cell.angle_gamma   90.00
#
_symmetry.space_group_name_H-M   'P 1'
#
loop_
_entity.id
_entity.type
_entity.pdbx_description
1 polymer ?
#
loop_
_entity_poly.entity_id
_entity_poly.type
_entity_poly.pdbx_seq_one_letter_code
_entity_poly.pdbx_strand_id
1 'polypeptide(L)'
;MPSSYDIPDVLDRREGPHGEVVLRRHGDRLEIIANGCFLMDTSDGRSERRLVDAALDALDGRDRPHVLIGGLGVGFSLAHAAADPRWGRITVVEREHAIVEWHRDGPLSSLSARALADPRAEIVEADLVAHVNETSDTYDALCLDIDNGPGWTVTEGNGHLYREAGLASCARVLRPGGVLAVWSAQPSPEFEETLRNAGFQRVRTEEIPVARGVPDVVHLGIRPG
;
A
#
# COMPACT_ATOMS: atom_id res chain seq x y z
N MET A 1 -22.79 -24.40 -20.05
CA MET A 1 -22.17 -23.32 -20.81
C MET A 1 -21.69 -22.30 -19.78
N PRO A 2 -20.41 -21.96 -19.68
CA PRO A 2 -20.03 -20.83 -18.83
C PRO A 2 -20.77 -19.60 -19.33
N SER A 3 -21.28 -18.80 -18.40
CA SER A 3 -21.92 -17.52 -18.70
C SER A 3 -20.89 -16.63 -19.40
N SER A 4 -21.33 -15.79 -20.35
CA SER A 4 -20.45 -14.82 -21.02
C SER A 4 -19.78 -13.80 -20.07
N TYR A 5 -20.15 -13.83 -18.78
CA TYR A 5 -19.58 -13.02 -17.69
C TYR A 5 -18.31 -13.63 -17.06
N ASP A 6 -17.92 -14.85 -17.44
CA ASP A 6 -16.77 -15.57 -16.83
C ASP A 6 -15.42 -15.31 -17.52
N ILE A 7 -15.41 -14.59 -18.64
CA ILE A 7 -14.16 -14.29 -19.37
C ILE A 7 -13.81 -12.83 -19.11
N PRO A 8 -12.67 -12.53 -18.43
CA PRO A 8 -12.25 -11.16 -18.21
C PRO A 8 -11.91 -10.44 -19.51
N ASP A 9 -12.37 -9.19 -19.65
CA ASP A 9 -12.01 -8.30 -20.75
C ASP A 9 -10.74 -7.52 -20.40
N VAL A 10 -9.70 -7.60 -21.22
CA VAL A 10 -8.51 -6.76 -21.09
C VAL A 10 -8.85 -5.34 -21.54
N LEU A 11 -8.78 -4.39 -20.62
CA LEU A 11 -9.04 -2.98 -20.87
C LEU A 11 -7.78 -2.26 -21.35
N ASP A 12 -6.64 -2.59 -20.75
CA ASP A 12 -5.34 -2.04 -21.11
C ASP A 12 -4.23 -3.03 -20.75
N ARG A 13 -3.13 -2.98 -21.52
CA ARG A 13 -1.94 -3.82 -21.33
C ARG A 13 -0.72 -2.96 -21.65
N ARG A 14 0.19 -2.86 -20.71
CA ARG A 14 1.42 -2.07 -20.84
C ARG A 14 2.65 -2.89 -20.49
N GLU A 15 3.70 -2.69 -21.26
CA GLU A 15 5.05 -3.12 -20.94
C GLU A 15 5.82 -1.96 -20.33
N GLY A 16 6.39 -2.16 -19.17
CA GLY A 16 7.17 -1.17 -18.45
C GLY A 16 8.56 -1.70 -18.04
N PRO A 17 9.35 -0.89 -17.34
CA PRO A 17 10.69 -1.30 -16.87
C PRO A 17 10.67 -2.52 -15.93
N HIS A 18 9.53 -2.79 -15.32
CA HIS A 18 9.34 -3.88 -14.36
C HIS A 18 8.52 -5.05 -14.91
N GLY A 19 8.30 -5.06 -16.22
CA GLY A 19 7.54 -6.09 -16.93
C GLY A 19 6.13 -5.65 -17.32
N GLU A 20 5.25 -6.63 -17.56
CA GLU A 20 3.90 -6.39 -18.03
C GLU A 20 2.94 -6.04 -16.88
N VAL A 21 2.12 -5.01 -17.10
CA VAL A 21 0.96 -4.69 -16.25
C VAL A 21 -0.31 -4.68 -17.09
N VAL A 22 -1.35 -5.36 -16.62
CA VAL A 22 -2.63 -5.51 -17.31
C VAL A 22 -3.76 -5.05 -16.39
N LEU A 23 -4.62 -4.19 -16.91
CA LEU A 23 -5.92 -3.89 -16.33
C LEU A 23 -6.99 -4.65 -17.08
N ARG A 24 -7.79 -5.45 -16.39
CA ARG A 24 -8.91 -6.17 -16.97
C ARG A 24 -10.19 -5.97 -16.18
N ARG A 25 -11.31 -6.16 -16.86
CA ARG A 25 -12.64 -6.18 -16.23
C ARG A 25 -13.11 -7.63 -16.11
N HIS A 26 -13.57 -7.98 -14.92
CA HIS A 26 -14.18 -9.28 -14.65
C HIS A 26 -15.53 -9.06 -13.96
N GLY A 27 -16.62 -9.17 -14.71
CA GLY A 27 -17.93 -8.71 -14.26
C GLY A 27 -17.92 -7.20 -13.95
N ASP A 28 -18.28 -6.84 -12.72
CA ASP A 28 -18.29 -5.44 -12.26
C ASP A 28 -16.94 -5.00 -11.65
N ARG A 29 -15.94 -5.89 -11.59
CA ARG A 29 -14.64 -5.62 -10.95
C ARG A 29 -13.58 -5.25 -11.97
N LEU A 30 -12.69 -4.37 -11.56
CA LEU A 30 -11.43 -4.10 -12.25
C LEU A 30 -10.32 -4.83 -11.50
N GLU A 31 -9.46 -5.54 -12.24
CA GLU A 31 -8.38 -6.35 -11.69
C GLU A 31 -7.06 -5.89 -12.28
N ILE A 32 -6.04 -5.77 -11.42
CA ILE A 32 -4.65 -5.48 -11.80
C ILE A 32 -3.86 -6.79 -11.77
N ILE A 33 -3.21 -7.09 -12.89
CA ILE A 33 -2.33 -8.24 -13.08
C ILE A 33 -0.94 -7.70 -13.39
N ALA A 34 0.10 -8.15 -12.70
CA ALA A 34 1.49 -7.83 -13.03
C ALA A 34 2.28 -9.11 -13.27
N ASN A 35 2.96 -9.17 -14.41
CA ASN A 35 3.77 -10.33 -14.83
C ASN A 35 3.01 -11.66 -14.74
N GLY A 36 1.72 -11.64 -15.09
CA GLY A 36 0.83 -12.80 -15.02
C GLY A 36 0.31 -13.14 -13.63
N CYS A 37 0.72 -12.43 -12.58
CA CYS A 37 0.23 -12.61 -11.21
C CYS A 37 -0.89 -11.62 -10.91
N PHE A 38 -1.99 -12.11 -10.31
CA PHE A 38 -3.03 -11.26 -9.76
C PHE A 38 -2.48 -10.48 -8.58
N LEU A 39 -2.66 -9.15 -8.61
CA LEU A 39 -2.28 -8.29 -7.51
C LEU A 39 -3.48 -7.94 -6.63
N MET A 40 -4.51 -7.34 -7.23
CA MET A 40 -5.70 -6.91 -6.50
C MET A 40 -6.87 -6.62 -7.43
N ASP A 41 -8.05 -6.43 -6.86
CA ASP A 41 -9.25 -5.98 -7.58
C ASP A 41 -10.06 -4.94 -6.80
N THR A 42 -11.11 -4.45 -7.43
CA THR A 42 -12.01 -3.44 -6.84
C THR A 42 -13.15 -4.02 -6.01
N SER A 43 -13.11 -5.31 -5.61
CA SER A 43 -14.22 -5.94 -4.91
C SER A 43 -14.30 -5.61 -3.42
N ASP A 44 -13.15 -5.55 -2.75
CA ASP A 44 -13.09 -5.39 -1.30
C ASP A 44 -11.83 -4.62 -0.89
N GLY A 45 -11.99 -3.42 -0.42
CA GLY A 45 -10.88 -2.58 0.06
C GLY A 45 -10.81 -2.48 1.59
N ARG A 46 -11.33 -3.47 2.34
CA ARG A 46 -11.37 -3.40 3.81
C ARG A 46 -9.99 -3.41 4.44
N SER A 47 -9.08 -4.19 3.88
CA SER A 47 -7.72 -4.36 4.41
C SER A 47 -6.88 -3.11 4.18
N GLU A 48 -6.98 -2.52 3.00
CA GLU A 48 -6.32 -1.28 2.63
C GLU A 48 -6.83 -0.09 3.47
N ARG A 49 -8.14 -0.03 3.71
CA ARG A 49 -8.73 0.97 4.61
C ARG A 49 -8.27 0.77 6.04
N ARG A 50 -8.25 -0.49 6.52
CA ARG A 50 -7.78 -0.78 7.89
C ARG A 50 -6.31 -0.47 8.08
N LEU A 51 -5.47 -0.68 7.06
CA LEU A 51 -4.05 -0.30 7.06
C LEU A 51 -3.88 1.19 7.41
N VAL A 52 -4.63 2.05 6.72
CA VAL A 52 -4.59 3.50 6.92
C VAL A 52 -5.15 3.91 8.29
N ASP A 53 -6.28 3.32 8.71
CA ASP A 53 -6.89 3.57 10.01
C ASP A 53 -5.97 3.14 11.16
N ALA A 54 -5.39 1.94 11.06
CA ALA A 54 -4.51 1.41 12.10
C ALA A 54 -3.26 2.28 12.31
N ALA A 55 -2.71 2.81 11.21
CA ALA A 55 -1.60 3.75 11.28
C ALA A 55 -2.01 5.06 11.95
N LEU A 56 -3.15 5.63 11.58
CA LEU A 56 -3.66 6.88 12.16
C LEU A 56 -4.02 6.73 13.64
N ASP A 57 -4.68 5.63 14.02
CA ASP A 57 -5.03 5.32 15.41
C ASP A 57 -3.78 5.18 16.28
N ALA A 58 -2.68 4.64 15.73
CA ALA A 58 -1.42 4.44 16.44
C ALA A 58 -0.62 5.75 16.65
N LEU A 59 -0.93 6.81 15.92
CA LEU A 59 -0.31 8.14 16.07
C LEU A 59 -0.80 8.92 17.29
N ASP A 60 -1.80 8.41 18.02
CA ASP A 60 -2.26 8.90 19.32
C ASP A 60 -2.53 10.42 19.34
N GLY A 61 -3.36 10.91 18.42
CA GLY A 61 -3.80 12.30 18.38
C GLY A 61 -2.77 13.30 17.84
N ARG A 62 -1.74 12.86 17.11
CA ARG A 62 -0.82 13.75 16.40
C ARG A 62 -1.59 14.67 15.46
N ASP A 63 -1.34 15.98 15.56
CA ASP A 63 -2.04 16.97 14.74
C ASP A 63 -1.56 16.94 13.30
N ARG A 64 -2.50 16.82 12.35
CA ARG A 64 -2.30 16.86 10.91
C ARG A 64 -1.10 16.05 10.41
N PRO A 65 -1.02 14.74 10.73
CA PRO A 65 0.14 13.93 10.37
C PRO A 65 0.30 13.75 8.87
N HIS A 66 1.54 13.49 8.44
CA HIS A 66 1.91 13.18 7.07
C HIS A 66 2.06 11.66 6.90
N VAL A 67 1.29 11.07 6.01
CA VAL A 67 1.41 9.65 5.65
C VAL A 67 2.09 9.48 4.29
N LEU A 68 2.99 8.48 4.21
CA LEU A 68 3.42 7.90 2.96
C LEU A 68 2.73 6.55 2.79
N ILE A 69 2.06 6.36 1.66
CA ILE A 69 1.45 5.11 1.23
C ILE A 69 2.32 4.53 0.12
N GLY A 70 2.87 3.34 0.34
CA GLY A 70 3.59 2.59 -0.68
C GLY A 70 2.62 1.70 -1.47
N GLY A 71 2.54 1.96 -2.78
CA GLY A 71 1.59 1.33 -3.68
C GLY A 71 0.29 2.12 -3.85
N LEU A 72 -0.13 2.31 -5.10
CA LEU A 72 -1.42 2.93 -5.44
C LEU A 72 -2.50 1.86 -5.67
N GLY A 73 -2.13 0.77 -6.34
CA GLY A 73 -3.03 -0.33 -6.66
C GLY A 73 -4.32 0.15 -7.34
N VAL A 74 -5.49 -0.25 -6.82
CA VAL A 74 -6.80 0.26 -7.27
C VAL A 74 -7.26 1.52 -6.53
N GLY A 75 -6.45 2.06 -5.61
CA GLY A 75 -6.64 3.37 -4.99
C GLY A 75 -7.40 3.39 -3.67
N PHE A 76 -7.66 2.25 -3.04
CA PHE A 76 -8.44 2.20 -1.79
C PHE A 76 -7.77 2.95 -0.64
N SER A 77 -6.47 2.72 -0.41
CA SER A 77 -5.70 3.38 0.65
C SER A 77 -5.67 4.89 0.45
N LEU A 78 -5.40 5.36 -0.78
CA LEU A 78 -5.42 6.79 -1.12
C LEU A 78 -6.80 7.41 -0.91
N ALA A 79 -7.85 6.80 -1.45
CA ALA A 79 -9.21 7.33 -1.35
C ALA A 79 -9.68 7.42 0.10
N HIS A 80 -9.34 6.41 0.92
CA HIS A 80 -9.67 6.38 2.34
C HIS A 80 -8.91 7.44 3.14
N ALA A 81 -7.61 7.57 2.93
CA ALA A 81 -6.79 8.59 3.58
C ALA A 81 -7.28 10.02 3.24
N ALA A 82 -7.59 10.28 1.97
CA ALA A 82 -8.09 11.59 1.53
C ALA A 82 -9.49 11.92 2.11
N ALA A 83 -10.29 10.90 2.40
CA ALA A 83 -11.60 11.11 3.04
C ALA A 83 -11.50 11.47 4.52
N ASP A 84 -10.39 11.17 5.18
CA ASP A 84 -10.18 11.49 6.60
C ASP A 84 -9.51 12.87 6.75
N PRO A 85 -10.20 13.86 7.37
CA PRO A 85 -9.66 15.20 7.55
C PRO A 85 -8.51 15.29 8.57
N ARG A 86 -8.27 14.24 9.35
CA ARG A 86 -7.17 14.21 10.32
C ARG A 86 -5.80 14.18 9.65
N TRP A 87 -5.67 13.57 8.47
CA TRP A 87 -4.42 13.60 7.69
C TRP A 87 -4.10 15.03 7.21
N GLY A 88 -2.89 15.49 7.44
CA GLY A 88 -2.40 16.79 6.99
C GLY A 88 -1.79 16.77 5.59
N ARG A 89 -1.11 15.68 5.23
CA ARG A 89 -0.53 15.43 3.91
C ARG A 89 -0.53 13.93 3.61
N ILE A 90 -0.73 13.58 2.34
CA ILE A 90 -0.81 12.21 1.86
C ILE A 90 0.11 12.10 0.65
N THR A 91 1.16 11.31 0.75
CA THR A 91 2.06 11.01 -0.37
C THR A 91 1.88 9.54 -0.74
N VAL A 92 1.56 9.25 -1.98
CA VAL A 92 1.54 7.88 -2.52
C VAL A 92 2.75 7.70 -3.41
N VAL A 93 3.50 6.63 -3.21
CA VAL A 93 4.61 6.26 -4.10
C VAL A 93 4.19 5.05 -4.91
N GLU A 94 4.12 5.23 -6.23
CA GLU A 94 3.76 4.18 -7.21
C GLU A 94 4.81 4.15 -8.31
N ARG A 95 5.32 2.96 -8.63
CA ARG A 95 6.37 2.81 -9.64
C ARG A 95 5.83 2.55 -11.05
N GLU A 96 4.60 2.01 -11.16
CA GLU A 96 4.02 1.64 -12.45
C GLU A 96 3.28 2.83 -13.06
N HIS A 97 3.90 3.45 -14.05
CA HIS A 97 3.32 4.58 -14.78
C HIS A 97 1.89 4.29 -15.29
N ALA A 98 1.65 3.08 -15.78
CA ALA A 98 0.35 2.67 -16.25
C ALA A 98 -0.73 2.76 -15.16
N ILE A 99 -0.41 2.33 -13.92
CA ILE A 99 -1.35 2.42 -12.80
C ILE A 99 -1.67 3.89 -12.50
N VAL A 100 -0.66 4.76 -12.50
CA VAL A 100 -0.88 6.21 -12.29
C VAL A 100 -1.77 6.80 -13.37
N GLU A 101 -1.55 6.46 -14.65
CA GLU A 101 -2.41 6.92 -15.76
C GLU A 101 -3.85 6.40 -15.64
N TRP A 102 -4.05 5.13 -15.26
CA TRP A 102 -5.40 4.58 -15.08
C TRP A 102 -6.21 5.32 -14.01
N HIS A 103 -5.55 5.89 -13.01
CA HIS A 103 -6.19 6.71 -11.99
C HIS A 103 -6.43 8.16 -12.42
N ARG A 104 -5.57 8.75 -13.25
CA ARG A 104 -5.71 10.13 -13.71
C ARG A 104 -6.83 10.25 -14.75
N ASP A 105 -6.72 9.50 -15.84
CA ASP A 105 -7.60 9.64 -17.01
C ASP A 105 -8.18 8.31 -17.50
N GLY A 106 -7.90 7.21 -16.80
CA GLY A 106 -8.26 5.85 -17.21
C GLY A 106 -9.43 5.24 -16.42
N PRO A 107 -9.60 3.92 -16.52
CA PRO A 107 -10.75 3.21 -15.95
C PRO A 107 -10.85 3.25 -14.42
N LEU A 108 -9.75 3.51 -13.71
CA LEU A 108 -9.74 3.63 -12.24
C LEU A 108 -10.01 5.08 -11.76
N SER A 109 -10.14 6.05 -12.67
CA SER A 109 -10.31 7.46 -12.32
C SER A 109 -11.51 7.73 -11.41
N SER A 110 -12.62 7.02 -11.60
CA SER A 110 -13.81 7.17 -10.75
C SER A 110 -13.57 6.84 -9.28
N LEU A 111 -12.58 5.99 -8.97
CA LEU A 111 -12.25 5.59 -7.60
C LEU A 111 -11.37 6.63 -6.88
N SER A 112 -10.54 7.35 -7.63
CA SER A 112 -9.50 8.24 -7.10
C SER A 112 -9.72 9.72 -7.40
N ALA A 113 -10.65 10.09 -8.31
CA ALA A 113 -10.83 11.47 -8.75
C ALA A 113 -10.96 12.48 -7.59
N ARG A 114 -11.72 12.13 -6.54
CA ARG A 114 -11.88 12.99 -5.37
C ARG A 114 -10.57 13.12 -4.58
N ALA A 115 -9.84 12.03 -4.42
CA ALA A 115 -8.57 12.04 -3.70
C ALA A 115 -7.49 12.79 -4.48
N LEU A 116 -7.44 12.62 -5.81
CA LEU A 116 -6.50 13.33 -6.67
C LEU A 116 -6.79 14.83 -6.78
N ALA A 117 -8.02 15.26 -6.55
CA ALA A 117 -8.40 16.67 -6.46
C ALA A 117 -8.12 17.29 -5.08
N ASP A 118 -7.77 16.48 -4.07
CA ASP A 118 -7.46 16.96 -2.73
C ASP A 118 -6.05 17.57 -2.69
N PRO A 119 -5.89 18.84 -2.29
CA PRO A 119 -4.59 19.50 -2.26
C PRO A 119 -3.62 18.89 -1.22
N ARG A 120 -4.08 18.02 -0.33
CA ARG A 120 -3.26 17.27 0.62
C ARG A 120 -2.61 16.04 0.01
N ALA A 121 -3.14 15.55 -1.12
CA ALA A 121 -2.71 14.30 -1.75
C ALA A 121 -1.79 14.55 -2.95
N GLU A 122 -0.73 13.76 -3.04
CA GLU A 122 0.18 13.74 -4.18
C GLU A 122 0.57 12.31 -4.52
N ILE A 123 0.82 12.04 -5.81
CA ILE A 123 1.40 10.80 -6.30
C ILE A 123 2.82 11.09 -6.78
N VAL A 124 3.78 10.36 -6.21
CA VAL A 124 5.18 10.33 -6.63
C VAL A 124 5.41 9.05 -7.43
N GLU A 125 5.71 9.20 -8.72
CA GLU A 125 6.04 8.08 -9.59
C GLU A 125 7.51 7.70 -9.39
N ALA A 126 7.73 6.68 -8.57
CA ALA A 126 9.07 6.21 -8.19
C ALA A 126 9.04 4.77 -7.66
N ASP A 127 10.19 4.10 -7.67
CA ASP A 127 10.39 2.89 -6.89
C ASP A 127 10.40 3.22 -5.38
N LEU A 128 9.59 2.51 -4.59
CA LEU A 128 9.44 2.81 -3.17
C LEU A 128 10.72 2.56 -2.38
N VAL A 129 11.48 1.51 -2.72
CA VAL A 129 12.76 1.20 -2.04
C VAL A 129 13.75 2.33 -2.27
N ALA A 130 13.88 2.79 -3.51
CA ALA A 130 14.72 3.93 -3.86
C ALA A 130 14.23 5.21 -3.17
N HIS A 131 12.93 5.50 -3.24
CA HIS A 131 12.34 6.68 -2.59
C HIS A 131 12.63 6.72 -1.09
N VAL A 132 12.38 5.62 -0.37
CA VAL A 132 12.65 5.54 1.08
C VAL A 132 14.14 5.69 1.38
N ASN A 133 15.04 5.21 0.52
CA ASN A 133 16.49 5.34 0.73
C ASN A 133 17.03 6.74 0.45
N GLU A 134 16.45 7.47 -0.49
CA GLU A 134 17.01 8.71 -1.04
C GLU A 134 16.32 9.98 -0.53
N THR A 135 15.03 9.88 -0.15
CA THR A 135 14.27 11.05 0.28
C THR A 135 14.83 11.69 1.55
N SER A 136 14.78 13.01 1.60
CA SER A 136 14.98 13.82 2.81
C SER A 136 13.66 14.12 3.54
N ASP A 137 12.51 13.82 2.93
CA ASP A 137 11.21 14.01 3.55
C ASP A 137 11.05 13.08 4.76
N THR A 138 10.25 13.53 5.70
CA THR A 138 9.91 12.75 6.90
C THR A 138 8.40 12.62 7.06
N TYR A 139 7.99 11.46 7.52
CA TYR A 139 6.61 11.06 7.62
C TYR A 139 6.23 10.73 9.07
N ASP A 140 4.96 10.87 9.38
CA ASP A 140 4.41 10.43 10.66
C ASP A 140 3.96 8.97 10.59
N ALA A 141 3.56 8.53 9.40
CA ALA A 141 3.23 7.13 9.14
C ALA A 141 3.77 6.67 7.78
N LEU A 142 4.18 5.40 7.71
CA LEU A 142 4.39 4.64 6.49
C LEU A 142 3.36 3.50 6.45
N CYS A 143 2.54 3.47 5.39
CA CYS A 143 1.60 2.39 5.10
C CYS A 143 2.11 1.63 3.88
N LEU A 144 2.62 0.42 4.06
CA LEU A 144 3.19 -0.39 2.98
C LEU A 144 2.19 -1.44 2.49
N ASP A 145 1.76 -1.30 1.24
CA ASP A 145 0.79 -2.12 0.53
C ASP A 145 1.29 -2.42 -0.89
N ILE A 146 2.49 -3.00 -0.99
CA ILE A 146 3.22 -3.16 -2.26
C ILE A 146 3.34 -4.61 -2.75
N ASP A 147 3.07 -5.59 -1.88
CA ASP A 147 3.22 -7.03 -2.13
C ASP A 147 2.18 -7.82 -1.33
N ASN A 148 2.23 -9.15 -1.41
CA ASN A 148 1.42 -10.03 -0.56
C ASN A 148 1.93 -10.10 0.90
N GLY A 149 2.88 -9.25 1.27
CA GLY A 149 3.46 -9.12 2.61
C GLY A 149 4.91 -9.57 2.70
N PRO A 150 5.51 -9.47 3.89
CA PRO A 150 6.93 -9.70 4.12
C PRO A 150 7.43 -11.11 3.75
N GLY A 151 6.55 -12.10 3.88
CA GLY A 151 6.86 -13.50 3.58
C GLY A 151 6.63 -13.91 2.13
N TRP A 152 5.98 -13.06 1.33
CA TRP A 152 5.64 -13.35 -0.07
C TRP A 152 5.66 -12.08 -0.91
N THR A 153 6.85 -11.72 -1.38
CA THR A 153 7.02 -10.60 -2.31
C THR A 153 6.79 -11.04 -3.75
N VAL A 154 5.95 -10.32 -4.47
CA VAL A 154 5.68 -10.53 -5.90
C VAL A 154 6.75 -9.86 -6.74
N THR A 155 7.28 -8.75 -6.25
CA THR A 155 8.29 -7.95 -6.91
C THR A 155 9.68 -8.28 -6.39
N GLU A 156 10.59 -8.62 -7.31
CA GLU A 156 12.01 -8.72 -7.00
C GLU A 156 12.53 -7.37 -6.48
N GLY A 157 13.19 -7.39 -5.33
CA GLY A 157 13.70 -6.17 -4.67
C GLY A 157 12.85 -5.65 -3.52
N ASN A 158 11.53 -5.75 -3.53
CA ASN A 158 10.67 -5.27 -2.43
C ASN A 158 10.97 -6.00 -1.10
N GLY A 159 11.37 -7.27 -1.15
CA GLY A 159 11.81 -8.01 0.02
C GLY A 159 12.93 -7.34 0.83
N HIS A 160 13.67 -6.43 0.20
CA HIS A 160 14.70 -5.65 0.90
C HIS A 160 14.11 -4.68 1.93
N LEU A 161 12.89 -4.15 1.72
CA LEU A 161 12.21 -3.27 2.70
C LEU A 161 11.89 -3.97 4.01
N TYR A 162 11.62 -5.27 3.96
CA TYR A 162 11.19 -6.07 5.10
C TYR A 162 12.36 -6.68 5.90
N ARG A 163 13.60 -6.43 5.47
CA ARG A 163 14.82 -6.85 6.18
C ARG A 163 15.35 -5.72 7.06
N GLU A 164 16.28 -6.03 7.94
CA GLU A 164 16.86 -5.10 8.89
C GLU A 164 17.32 -3.76 8.26
N ALA A 165 18.04 -3.81 7.14
CA ALA A 165 18.50 -2.61 6.46
C ALA A 165 17.35 -1.76 5.88
N GLY A 166 16.33 -2.38 5.30
CA GLY A 166 15.16 -1.69 4.78
C GLY A 166 14.31 -1.10 5.91
N LEU A 167 14.14 -1.84 6.99
CA LEU A 167 13.44 -1.35 8.18
C LEU A 167 14.18 -0.19 8.85
N ALA A 168 15.52 -0.19 8.82
CA ALA A 168 16.33 0.96 9.26
C ALA A 168 16.10 2.18 8.37
N SER A 169 15.95 1.99 7.05
CA SER A 169 15.60 3.06 6.12
C SER A 169 14.18 3.58 6.38
N CYS A 170 13.21 2.70 6.62
CA CYS A 170 11.86 3.09 7.03
C CYS A 170 11.89 3.89 8.35
N ALA A 171 12.65 3.43 9.33
CA ALA A 171 12.80 4.15 10.61
C ALA A 171 13.45 5.53 10.41
N ARG A 172 14.40 5.67 9.49
CA ARG A 172 15.07 6.96 9.19
C ARG A 172 14.09 8.02 8.70
N VAL A 173 13.18 7.64 7.81
CA VAL A 173 12.19 8.57 7.22
C VAL A 173 10.95 8.77 8.07
N LEU A 174 10.71 7.94 9.08
CA LEU A 174 9.68 8.19 10.08
C LEU A 174 10.15 9.25 11.08
N ARG A 175 9.26 10.14 11.53
CA ARG A 175 9.53 11.02 12.67
C ARG A 175 9.54 10.23 13.98
N PRO A 176 10.18 10.74 15.04
CA PRO A 176 10.09 10.13 16.38
C PRO A 176 8.64 9.89 16.80
N GLY A 177 8.33 8.67 17.27
CA GLY A 177 6.96 8.23 17.55
C GLY A 177 6.11 7.93 16.30
N GLY A 178 6.70 7.97 15.12
CA GLY A 178 6.02 7.63 13.86
C GLY A 178 5.74 6.13 13.72
N VAL A 179 4.80 5.79 12.86
CA VAL A 179 4.23 4.45 12.72
C VAL A 179 4.66 3.82 11.40
N LEU A 180 5.17 2.60 11.44
CA LEU A 180 5.25 1.70 10.30
C LEU A 180 4.06 0.74 10.37
N ALA A 181 3.24 0.72 9.33
CA ALA A 181 2.14 -0.22 9.11
C ALA A 181 2.39 -1.00 7.82
N VAL A 182 2.36 -2.32 7.89
CA VAL A 182 2.62 -3.21 6.75
C VAL A 182 1.46 -4.18 6.60
N TRP A 183 0.80 -4.13 5.45
CA TRP A 183 -0.20 -5.13 5.10
C TRP A 183 0.45 -6.47 4.72
N SER A 184 -0.23 -7.55 5.04
CA SER A 184 0.15 -8.90 4.63
C SER A 184 -1.08 -9.79 4.45
N ALA A 185 -1.05 -10.65 3.43
CA ALA A 185 -2.08 -11.64 3.16
C ALA A 185 -2.13 -12.78 4.20
N GLN A 186 -1.21 -12.79 5.16
CA GLN A 186 -1.15 -13.78 6.24
C GLN A 186 -0.31 -13.27 7.42
N PRO A 187 -0.57 -13.76 8.65
CA PRO A 187 0.26 -13.46 9.79
C PRO A 187 1.71 -13.94 9.62
N SER A 188 2.66 -13.16 10.13
CA SER A 188 4.09 -13.49 10.14
C SER A 188 4.73 -13.15 11.49
N PRO A 189 4.80 -14.11 12.43
CA PRO A 189 5.50 -13.92 13.70
C PRO A 189 6.99 -13.58 13.51
N GLU A 190 7.60 -14.13 12.47
CA GLU A 190 9.00 -13.84 12.13
C GLU A 190 9.19 -12.38 11.74
N PHE A 191 8.21 -11.78 11.07
CA PHE A 191 8.29 -10.36 10.72
C PHE A 191 8.09 -9.47 11.95
N GLU A 192 7.23 -9.84 12.88
CA GLU A 192 7.13 -9.13 14.17
C GLU A 192 8.46 -9.13 14.92
N GLU A 193 9.17 -10.29 14.94
CA GLU A 193 10.49 -10.37 15.56
C GLU A 193 11.51 -9.50 14.82
N THR A 194 11.46 -9.48 13.49
CA THR A 194 12.31 -8.62 12.66
C THR A 194 12.07 -7.14 12.96
N LEU A 195 10.80 -6.71 13.12
CA LEU A 195 10.46 -5.35 13.53
C LEU A 195 11.05 -5.00 14.92
N ARG A 196 10.93 -5.90 15.90
CA ARG A 196 11.50 -5.70 17.25
C ARG A 196 13.03 -5.59 17.20
N ASN A 197 13.68 -6.46 16.41
CA ASN A 197 15.14 -6.47 16.23
C ASN A 197 15.63 -5.19 15.50
N ALA A 198 14.83 -4.64 14.59
CA ALA A 198 15.09 -3.36 13.93
C ALA A 198 14.82 -2.14 14.85
N GLY A 199 14.42 -2.36 16.10
CA GLY A 199 14.25 -1.31 17.10
C GLY A 199 12.86 -0.69 17.19
N PHE A 200 11.87 -1.18 16.42
CA PHE A 200 10.49 -0.73 16.54
C PHE A 200 9.89 -1.20 17.87
N GLN A 201 9.13 -0.30 18.49
CA GLN A 201 8.43 -0.54 19.75
C GLN A 201 6.95 -0.78 19.54
N ARG A 202 6.25 -1.31 20.58
CA ARG A 202 4.80 -1.60 20.54
C ARG A 202 4.39 -2.42 19.30
N VAL A 203 5.26 -3.33 18.87
CA VAL A 203 4.99 -4.21 17.74
C VAL A 203 3.77 -5.06 18.01
N ARG A 204 2.79 -5.00 17.12
CA ARG A 204 1.55 -5.78 17.16
C ARG A 204 1.06 -6.09 15.77
N THR A 205 0.21 -7.08 15.67
CA THR A 205 -0.49 -7.48 14.44
C THR A 205 -1.99 -7.40 14.68
N GLU A 206 -2.71 -6.81 13.73
CA GLU A 206 -4.16 -6.75 13.72
C GLU A 206 -4.68 -7.66 12.60
N GLU A 207 -5.56 -8.60 12.94
CA GLU A 207 -6.20 -9.49 11.98
C GLU A 207 -7.45 -8.84 11.36
N ILE A 208 -7.59 -9.01 10.04
CA ILE A 208 -8.72 -8.50 9.26
C ILE A 208 -9.42 -9.70 8.63
N PRO A 209 -10.62 -10.05 9.10
CA PRO A 209 -11.35 -11.19 8.53
C PRO A 209 -11.65 -10.99 7.05
N VAL A 210 -11.28 -11.97 6.22
CA VAL A 210 -11.59 -12.02 4.79
C VAL A 210 -12.71 -13.02 4.53
N ALA A 211 -13.33 -12.94 3.35
CA ALA A 211 -14.49 -13.80 3.02
C ALA A 211 -14.13 -15.29 2.98
N ARG A 212 -12.88 -15.64 2.68
CA ARG A 212 -12.38 -17.02 2.62
C ARG A 212 -10.87 -17.03 2.88
N GLY A 213 -10.38 -18.07 3.55
CA GLY A 213 -8.95 -18.30 3.77
C GLY A 213 -8.45 -17.78 5.11
N VAL A 214 -7.15 -17.56 5.18
CA VAL A 214 -6.47 -16.96 6.33
C VAL A 214 -6.79 -15.47 6.35
N PRO A 215 -6.99 -14.85 7.53
CA PRO A 215 -7.23 -13.41 7.60
C PRO A 215 -6.02 -12.62 7.07
N ASP A 216 -6.31 -11.51 6.40
CA ASP A 216 -5.29 -10.49 6.16
C ASP A 216 -4.85 -9.89 7.49
N VAL A 217 -3.68 -9.29 7.51
CA VAL A 217 -3.17 -8.65 8.71
C VAL A 217 -2.53 -7.31 8.41
N VAL A 218 -2.48 -6.46 9.43
CA VAL A 218 -1.63 -5.26 9.47
C VAL A 218 -0.64 -5.43 10.60
N HIS A 219 0.64 -5.51 10.25
CA HIS A 219 1.74 -5.44 11.22
C HIS A 219 2.05 -3.98 11.51
N LEU A 220 2.16 -3.62 12.78
CA LEU A 220 2.41 -2.26 13.24
C LEU A 220 3.65 -2.21 14.11
N GLY A 221 4.46 -1.17 13.94
CA GLY A 221 5.59 -0.86 14.80
C GLY A 221 5.76 0.64 14.95
N ILE A 222 6.14 1.10 16.14
CA ILE A 222 6.37 2.50 16.44
C ILE A 222 7.86 2.78 16.45
N ARG A 223 8.31 3.79 15.70
CA ARG A 223 9.67 4.31 15.82
C ARG A 223 9.88 4.91 17.21
N PRO A 224 10.95 4.56 17.95
CA PRO A 224 11.29 5.22 19.23
C PRO A 224 11.40 6.76 19.09
N GLY A 225 11.13 7.45 20.20
CA GLY A 225 11.30 8.90 20.31
C GLY A 225 12.77 9.34 20.43
#